data_ad22bcfaad5636ceeb85409948eb13f7
#
_entry.id   ad22bcfaad5636ceeb85409948eb13f7
#
_cell.length_a   1.000
_cell.length_b   1.000
_cell.length_c   1.000
_cell.angle_alpha   90.00
_cell.angle_beta   90.00
_cell.angle_gamma   90.00
#
_symmetry.space_group_name_H-M   'P 1'
#
loop_
_entity.id
_entity.type
_entity.pdbx_description
1 polymer ?
#
loop_
_entity_poly.entity_id
_entity_poly.type
_entity_poly.pdbx_seq_one_letter_code
_entity_poly.pdbx_strand_id
1 'polypeptide(L)'
;MPLPSLNIPNMQFAICPIYFFAVNLNKKWVMKIVVLLILLGQAYISWRTFKILPFPMWGKWLVVLLMLLALAALIVRFVRQFQGVSNMLIDTLLYDVGTSWLVALLYLVLAFAVVDIGVATHLIPKGFNHHSVKATMVVFGVVLALMVYGYVNYNVKKRVELNFTTSKALPKPLKLVMLSDLHLGYHIGKKEFAKWVDMINAEKPDLILIAGDIVDISPYPIRKQKFEEEFSRLKAPVYACYGNHEYFSNIEEVKEFYDLAGVHLLKDSVVEVAGINIVGRDDRMNGHRATLHSLMQSVDKSKFTILLDHQPFHLEQAEREKLDFQFSGHTHEGQVFPVSLITGAMYEKDHGAHQRGTTQYYVSSGIGIWGGKFRVGTTSEYVVTTISPAKN
;
A
#
# COMPACT_ATOMS: atom_id res chain seq x y z
N MET A 1 12.05 29.36 -46.71
CA MET A 1 11.47 28.06 -46.53
C MET A 1 11.88 27.56 -45.12
N PRO A 2 11.00 27.50 -44.16
CA PRO A 2 11.32 26.90 -42.87
C PRO A 2 11.16 25.37 -42.98
N LEU A 3 12.09 24.64 -42.37
CA LEU A 3 12.10 23.19 -42.25
C LEU A 3 10.90 22.70 -41.40
N PRO A 4 10.28 21.56 -41.72
CA PRO A 4 9.17 21.04 -40.96
C PRO A 4 9.63 20.50 -39.62
N SER A 5 8.93 20.90 -38.57
CA SER A 5 9.05 20.35 -37.22
C SER A 5 8.70 18.86 -37.21
N LEU A 6 9.68 18.02 -36.95
CA LEU A 6 9.49 16.60 -36.68
C LEU A 6 8.73 16.48 -35.33
N ASN A 7 7.44 16.21 -35.45
CA ASN A 7 6.63 15.74 -34.36
C ASN A 7 7.07 14.31 -34.01
N ILE A 8 7.76 14.11 -32.89
CA ILE A 8 8.08 12.78 -32.36
C ILE A 8 7.02 12.43 -31.30
N PRO A 9 5.97 11.67 -31.67
CA PRO A 9 5.05 11.16 -30.68
C PRO A 9 5.65 9.88 -30.09
N ASN A 10 5.68 9.82 -28.75
CA ASN A 10 5.71 8.56 -27.98
C ASN A 10 7.00 7.73 -27.98
N MET A 11 8.11 8.30 -27.53
CA MET A 11 9.31 7.51 -27.21
C MET A 11 9.39 7.03 -25.74
N GLN A 12 8.42 7.36 -24.89
CA GLN A 12 8.37 6.91 -23.49
C GLN A 12 7.73 5.54 -23.28
N PHE A 13 7.07 4.95 -24.28
CA PHE A 13 6.37 3.66 -24.16
C PHE A 13 7.22 2.43 -24.51
N ALA A 14 8.47 2.59 -24.92
CA ALA A 14 9.29 1.49 -25.42
C ALA A 14 10.21 0.82 -24.38
N ILE A 15 10.21 1.24 -23.11
CA ILE A 15 11.26 0.83 -22.16
C ILE A 15 10.81 -0.21 -21.12
N CYS A 16 9.52 -0.59 -20.99
CA CYS A 16 9.14 -1.60 -20.01
C CYS A 16 8.30 -2.74 -20.57
N PRO A 17 8.93 -3.86 -21.00
CA PRO A 17 8.18 -5.06 -21.41
C PRO A 17 7.30 -5.64 -20.28
N ILE A 18 7.61 -5.35 -19.01
CA ILE A 18 6.82 -5.79 -17.85
C ILE A 18 5.49 -5.02 -17.78
N TYR A 19 5.49 -3.71 -18.06
CA TYR A 19 4.28 -2.89 -18.12
C TYR A 19 3.33 -3.38 -19.23
N PHE A 20 3.86 -3.64 -20.43
CA PHE A 20 3.08 -4.16 -21.56
C PHE A 20 2.49 -5.56 -21.24
N PHE A 21 3.25 -6.40 -20.53
CA PHE A 21 2.80 -7.74 -20.13
C PHE A 21 1.73 -7.67 -19.04
N ALA A 22 1.87 -6.80 -18.04
CA ALA A 22 0.91 -6.66 -16.94
C ALA A 22 -0.43 -6.02 -17.37
N VAL A 23 -0.41 -5.06 -18.30
CA VAL A 23 -1.60 -4.36 -18.81
C VAL A 23 -2.43 -5.27 -19.74
N ASN A 24 -1.80 -6.18 -20.50
CA ASN A 24 -2.46 -7.04 -21.47
C ASN A 24 -2.84 -8.42 -20.93
N LEU A 25 -2.35 -8.84 -19.75
CA LEU A 25 -2.75 -10.09 -19.14
C LEU A 25 -4.11 -9.95 -18.43
N ASN A 26 -5.02 -10.86 -18.73
CA ASN A 26 -6.25 -11.02 -17.96
C ASN A 26 -5.90 -11.19 -16.47
N LYS A 27 -6.51 -10.39 -15.59
CA LYS A 27 -6.27 -10.40 -14.12
C LYS A 27 -6.24 -11.82 -13.52
N LYS A 28 -7.04 -12.75 -14.07
CA LYS A 28 -7.06 -14.17 -13.66
C LYS A 28 -5.73 -14.89 -13.96
N TRP A 29 -5.05 -14.57 -15.06
CA TRP A 29 -3.76 -15.18 -15.39
C TRP A 29 -2.63 -14.62 -14.53
N VAL A 30 -2.63 -13.32 -14.25
CA VAL A 30 -1.65 -12.70 -13.34
C VAL A 30 -1.71 -13.38 -11.96
N MET A 31 -2.92 -13.54 -11.41
CA MET A 31 -3.10 -14.23 -10.12
C MET A 31 -2.57 -15.67 -10.15
N LYS A 32 -2.85 -16.44 -11.22
CA LYS A 32 -2.32 -17.81 -11.36
C LYS A 32 -0.79 -17.83 -11.40
N ILE A 33 -0.16 -16.89 -12.11
CA ILE A 33 1.30 -16.78 -12.18
C ILE A 33 1.87 -16.47 -10.79
N VAL A 34 1.30 -15.51 -10.05
CA VAL A 34 1.74 -15.17 -8.69
C VAL A 34 1.66 -16.39 -7.77
N VAL A 35 0.53 -17.11 -7.78
CA VAL A 35 0.37 -18.33 -6.97
C VAL A 35 1.41 -19.39 -7.37
N LEU A 36 1.64 -19.59 -8.66
CA LEU A 36 2.66 -20.53 -9.15
C LEU A 36 4.07 -20.15 -8.66
N LEU A 37 4.42 -18.86 -8.74
CA LEU A 37 5.73 -18.37 -8.25
C LEU A 37 5.90 -18.58 -6.74
N ILE A 38 4.84 -18.37 -5.94
CA ILE A 38 4.85 -18.64 -4.50
C ILE A 38 5.10 -20.13 -4.24
N LEU A 39 4.39 -21.02 -4.95
CA LEU A 39 4.55 -22.47 -4.79
C LEU A 39 5.94 -22.96 -5.22
N LEU A 40 6.46 -22.46 -6.35
CA LEU A 40 7.82 -22.76 -6.81
C LEU A 40 8.88 -22.24 -5.84
N GLY A 41 8.71 -21.02 -5.35
CA GLY A 41 9.57 -20.43 -4.32
C GLY A 41 9.56 -21.27 -3.04
N GLN A 42 8.38 -21.69 -2.57
CA GLN A 42 8.24 -22.55 -1.40
C GLN A 42 8.94 -23.91 -1.59
N ALA A 43 8.75 -24.54 -2.74
CA ALA A 43 9.44 -25.81 -3.05
C ALA A 43 10.95 -25.63 -3.07
N TYR A 44 11.44 -24.56 -3.71
CA TYR A 44 12.86 -24.23 -3.79
C TYR A 44 13.48 -24.02 -2.40
N ILE A 45 12.87 -23.15 -1.56
CA ILE A 45 13.43 -22.90 -0.22
C ILE A 45 13.34 -24.13 0.68
N SER A 46 12.29 -24.96 0.56
CA SER A 46 12.17 -26.21 1.32
C SER A 46 13.31 -27.17 0.98
N TRP A 47 13.57 -27.33 -0.31
CA TRP A 47 14.69 -28.16 -0.79
C TRP A 47 16.05 -27.61 -0.36
N ARG A 48 16.28 -26.29 -0.47
CA ARG A 48 17.55 -25.65 -0.07
C ARG A 48 17.76 -25.75 1.45
N THR A 49 16.73 -25.47 2.24
CA THR A 49 16.74 -25.59 3.70
C THR A 49 17.08 -27.01 4.12
N PHE A 50 16.44 -28.02 3.50
CA PHE A 50 16.71 -29.40 3.78
C PHE A 50 18.18 -29.80 3.53
N LYS A 51 18.80 -29.25 2.47
CA LYS A 51 20.23 -29.52 2.13
C LYS A 51 21.19 -28.82 3.07
N ILE A 52 20.92 -27.56 3.46
CA ILE A 52 21.89 -26.75 4.19
C ILE A 52 21.91 -27.05 5.70
N LEU A 53 20.76 -27.45 6.28
CA LEU A 53 20.63 -27.67 7.72
C LEU A 53 21.55 -28.77 8.23
N PRO A 54 22.36 -28.51 9.30
CA PRO A 54 23.23 -29.50 9.93
C PRO A 54 22.48 -30.39 10.94
N PHE A 55 21.15 -30.51 10.83
CA PHE A 55 20.30 -31.26 11.75
C PHE A 55 20.16 -32.72 11.35
N PRO A 56 19.81 -33.63 12.30
CA PRO A 56 19.36 -34.95 11.97
C PRO A 56 18.10 -34.92 11.07
N MET A 57 17.81 -36.02 10.38
CA MET A 57 16.77 -36.13 9.38
C MET A 57 15.38 -35.62 9.87
N TRP A 58 14.99 -36.02 11.08
CA TRP A 58 13.74 -35.59 11.68
C TRP A 58 13.66 -34.06 11.93
N GLY A 59 14.78 -33.46 12.34
CA GLY A 59 14.87 -32.03 12.57
C GLY A 59 14.75 -31.22 11.28
N LYS A 60 15.27 -31.70 10.16
CA LYS A 60 15.13 -31.11 8.83
C LYS A 60 13.67 -31.15 8.37
N TRP A 61 13.01 -32.30 8.53
CA TRP A 61 11.59 -32.44 8.20
C TRP A 61 10.71 -31.56 9.07
N LEU A 62 11.04 -31.42 10.36
CA LEU A 62 10.30 -30.51 11.25
C LEU A 62 10.37 -29.06 10.75
N VAL A 63 11.56 -28.56 10.36
CA VAL A 63 11.70 -27.19 9.83
C VAL A 63 10.90 -27.03 8.55
N VAL A 64 11.02 -27.97 7.60
CA VAL A 64 10.25 -27.93 6.34
C VAL A 64 8.73 -27.95 6.61
N LEU A 65 8.29 -28.79 7.56
CA LEU A 65 6.87 -28.82 7.94
C LEU A 65 6.40 -27.48 8.50
N LEU A 66 7.17 -26.83 9.37
CA LEU A 66 6.82 -25.51 9.91
C LEU A 66 6.73 -24.45 8.80
N MET A 67 7.63 -24.48 7.81
CA MET A 67 7.58 -23.60 6.64
C MET A 67 6.30 -23.81 5.82
N LEU A 68 5.92 -25.08 5.62
CA LEU A 68 4.67 -25.41 4.90
C LEU A 68 3.42 -24.99 5.69
N LEU A 69 3.42 -25.17 7.02
CA LEU A 69 2.33 -24.74 7.89
C LEU A 69 2.19 -23.22 7.89
N ALA A 70 3.30 -22.46 7.85
CA ALA A 70 3.27 -21.02 7.75
C ALA A 70 2.64 -20.54 6.43
N LEU A 71 2.92 -21.18 5.30
CA LEU A 71 2.25 -20.91 4.03
C LEU A 71 0.77 -21.32 4.08
N ALA A 72 0.48 -22.51 4.64
CA ALA A 72 -0.88 -23.01 4.78
C ALA A 72 -1.76 -22.10 5.65
N ALA A 73 -1.19 -21.40 6.64
CA ALA A 73 -1.93 -20.46 7.48
C ALA A 73 -2.66 -19.39 6.66
N LEU A 74 -2.01 -18.83 5.62
CA LEU A 74 -2.63 -17.87 4.73
C LEU A 74 -3.79 -18.49 3.94
N ILE A 75 -3.60 -19.68 3.40
CA ILE A 75 -4.63 -20.41 2.64
C ILE A 75 -5.84 -20.69 3.54
N VAL A 76 -5.59 -21.22 4.75
CA VAL A 76 -6.65 -21.52 5.74
C VAL A 76 -7.41 -20.24 6.10
N ARG A 77 -6.72 -19.11 6.28
CA ARG A 77 -7.36 -17.83 6.58
C ARG A 77 -8.33 -17.41 5.46
N PHE A 78 -7.93 -17.51 4.19
CA PHE A 78 -8.82 -17.20 3.06
C PHE A 78 -10.00 -18.17 2.97
N VAL A 79 -9.77 -19.49 3.12
CA VAL A 79 -10.85 -20.48 3.10
C VAL A 79 -11.89 -20.19 4.19
N ARG A 80 -11.45 -19.87 5.42
CA ARG A 80 -12.34 -19.50 6.53
C ARG A 80 -13.18 -18.27 6.20
N GLN A 81 -12.59 -17.26 5.55
CA GLN A 81 -13.32 -16.06 5.11
C GLN A 81 -14.42 -16.40 4.11
N PHE A 82 -14.13 -17.23 3.09
CA PHE A 82 -15.11 -17.67 2.12
C PHE A 82 -16.24 -18.49 2.74
N GLN A 83 -15.96 -19.22 3.81
CA GLN A 83 -16.96 -19.99 4.57
C GLN A 83 -17.76 -19.14 5.56
N GLY A 84 -17.48 -17.83 5.68
CA GLY A 84 -18.13 -16.96 6.64
C GLY A 84 -17.76 -17.26 8.11
N VAL A 85 -16.71 -18.06 8.34
CA VAL A 85 -16.24 -18.41 9.70
C VAL A 85 -15.23 -17.36 10.14
N SER A 86 -15.54 -16.67 11.25
CA SER A 86 -14.67 -15.63 11.81
C SER A 86 -14.43 -15.84 13.29
N ASN A 87 -13.16 -15.77 13.68
CA ASN A 87 -12.71 -15.74 15.07
C ASN A 87 -11.51 -14.81 15.17
N MET A 88 -11.64 -13.75 15.98
CA MET A 88 -10.63 -12.69 16.05
C MET A 88 -9.22 -13.21 16.31
N LEU A 89 -9.02 -14.07 17.31
CA LEU A 89 -7.69 -14.57 17.67
C LEU A 89 -7.09 -15.48 16.59
N ILE A 90 -7.88 -16.46 16.14
CA ILE A 90 -7.42 -17.45 15.15
C ILE A 90 -7.10 -16.75 13.83
N ASP A 91 -8.01 -15.89 13.36
CA ASP A 91 -7.86 -15.24 12.06
C ASP A 91 -6.73 -14.21 12.06
N THR A 92 -6.50 -13.50 13.19
CA THR A 92 -5.32 -12.65 13.36
C THR A 92 -4.03 -13.47 13.31
N LEU A 93 -3.96 -14.59 14.05
CA LEU A 93 -2.77 -15.44 14.05
C LEU A 93 -2.47 -16.01 12.65
N LEU A 94 -3.50 -16.54 11.97
CA LEU A 94 -3.35 -17.08 10.63
C LEU A 94 -2.92 -16.01 9.62
N TYR A 95 -3.48 -14.80 9.73
CA TYR A 95 -3.12 -13.68 8.86
C TYR A 95 -1.68 -13.23 9.11
N ASP A 96 -1.31 -12.99 10.37
CA ASP A 96 0.03 -12.52 10.75
C ASP A 96 1.12 -13.53 10.38
N VAL A 97 0.91 -14.81 10.67
CA VAL A 97 1.87 -15.87 10.31
C VAL A 97 1.98 -16.02 8.80
N GLY A 98 0.85 -16.12 8.11
CA GLY A 98 0.84 -16.37 6.67
C GLY A 98 1.41 -15.21 5.85
N THR A 99 1.04 -13.97 6.18
CA THR A 99 1.55 -12.79 5.45
C THR A 99 3.01 -12.48 5.80
N SER A 100 3.43 -12.66 7.06
CA SER A 100 4.84 -12.55 7.44
C SER A 100 5.68 -13.61 6.74
N TRP A 101 5.12 -14.82 6.56
CA TRP A 101 5.80 -15.88 5.83
C TRP A 101 6.04 -15.53 4.36
N LEU A 102 5.13 -14.84 3.69
CA LEU A 102 5.35 -14.42 2.29
C LEU A 102 6.56 -13.49 2.16
N VAL A 103 6.76 -12.58 3.12
CA VAL A 103 7.94 -11.70 3.14
C VAL A 103 9.22 -12.51 3.44
N ALA A 104 9.17 -13.42 4.41
CA ALA A 104 10.28 -14.31 4.71
C ALA A 104 10.62 -15.22 3.53
N LEU A 105 9.61 -15.76 2.83
CA LEU A 105 9.75 -16.58 1.62
C LEU A 105 10.51 -15.82 0.53
N LEU A 106 10.13 -14.57 0.26
CA LEU A 106 10.81 -13.72 -0.72
C LEU A 106 12.30 -13.59 -0.38
N TYR A 107 12.63 -13.22 0.85
CA TYR A 107 14.03 -13.03 1.24
C TYR A 107 14.82 -14.33 1.36
N LEU A 108 14.18 -15.45 1.71
CA LEU A 108 14.83 -16.78 1.68
C LEU A 108 15.14 -17.20 0.23
N VAL A 109 14.21 -16.96 -0.71
CA VAL A 109 14.47 -17.23 -2.14
C VAL A 109 15.66 -16.42 -2.63
N LEU A 110 15.71 -15.12 -2.32
CA LEU A 110 16.81 -14.24 -2.72
C LEU A 110 18.13 -14.64 -2.07
N ALA A 111 18.12 -14.91 -0.77
CA ALA A 111 19.34 -15.32 -0.05
C ALA A 111 19.90 -16.65 -0.58
N PHE A 112 19.04 -17.66 -0.81
CA PHE A 112 19.49 -18.92 -1.40
C PHE A 112 19.94 -18.76 -2.85
N ALA A 113 19.29 -17.93 -3.64
CA ALA A 113 19.71 -17.64 -5.01
C ALA A 113 21.11 -17.00 -5.05
N VAL A 114 21.40 -16.04 -4.15
CA VAL A 114 22.74 -15.45 -4.00
C VAL A 114 23.78 -16.51 -3.66
N VAL A 115 23.46 -17.40 -2.72
CA VAL A 115 24.36 -18.52 -2.37
C VAL A 115 24.59 -19.45 -3.56
N ASP A 116 23.53 -19.82 -4.29
CA ASP A 116 23.62 -20.72 -5.44
C ASP A 116 24.44 -20.11 -6.59
N ILE A 117 24.22 -18.81 -6.89
CA ILE A 117 25.04 -18.08 -7.86
C ILE A 117 26.50 -18.03 -7.40
N GLY A 118 26.75 -17.70 -6.12
CA GLY A 118 28.10 -17.66 -5.56
C GLY A 118 28.82 -18.99 -5.65
N VAL A 119 28.13 -20.12 -5.45
CA VAL A 119 28.71 -21.46 -5.61
C VAL A 119 28.95 -21.79 -7.09
N ALA A 120 28.01 -21.42 -7.97
CA ALA A 120 28.14 -21.66 -9.42
C ALA A 120 29.31 -20.86 -10.04
N THR A 121 29.54 -19.63 -9.54
CA THR A 121 30.66 -18.78 -9.96
C THR A 121 31.98 -19.04 -9.20
N HIS A 122 32.02 -20.04 -8.35
CA HIS A 122 33.18 -20.38 -7.49
C HIS A 122 33.58 -19.30 -6.46
N LEU A 123 32.78 -18.28 -6.25
CA LEU A 123 32.97 -17.25 -5.20
C LEU A 123 32.65 -17.78 -3.80
N ILE A 124 31.80 -18.80 -3.71
CA ILE A 124 31.45 -19.51 -2.48
C ILE A 124 31.90 -20.99 -2.61
N PRO A 125 32.59 -21.55 -1.61
CA PRO A 125 32.97 -22.94 -1.63
C PRO A 125 31.77 -23.90 -1.70
N LYS A 126 31.88 -25.00 -2.46
CA LYS A 126 30.81 -26.02 -2.61
C LYS A 126 30.31 -26.59 -1.27
N GLY A 127 31.19 -26.74 -0.29
CA GLY A 127 30.83 -27.23 1.04
C GLY A 127 29.89 -26.30 1.83
N PHE A 128 29.76 -25.03 1.43
CA PHE A 128 28.83 -24.10 2.04
C PHE A 128 27.36 -24.50 1.79
N ASN A 129 27.08 -25.26 0.74
CA ASN A 129 25.73 -25.64 0.31
C ASN A 129 25.17 -26.91 1.00
N HIS A 130 25.95 -27.61 1.82
CA HIS A 130 25.56 -28.90 2.40
C HIS A 130 25.94 -28.99 3.88
N HIS A 131 24.96 -29.33 4.74
CA HIS A 131 25.17 -29.60 6.18
C HIS A 131 26.06 -28.55 6.87
N SER A 132 25.89 -27.27 6.54
CA SER A 132 26.78 -26.21 6.96
C SER A 132 26.14 -25.35 8.06
N VAL A 133 26.70 -25.41 9.27
CA VAL A 133 26.31 -24.50 10.37
C VAL A 133 26.48 -23.03 9.96
N LYS A 134 27.65 -22.70 9.36
CA LYS A 134 27.94 -21.32 8.92
C LYS A 134 26.93 -20.82 7.90
N ALA A 135 26.65 -21.63 6.88
CA ALA A 135 25.67 -21.21 5.85
C ALA A 135 24.27 -21.09 6.41
N THR A 136 23.85 -21.99 7.30
CA THR A 136 22.55 -21.88 8.01
C THR A 136 22.48 -20.58 8.80
N MET A 137 23.49 -20.27 9.61
CA MET A 137 23.53 -19.04 10.40
C MET A 137 23.52 -17.79 9.51
N VAL A 138 24.26 -17.77 8.41
CA VAL A 138 24.32 -16.63 7.50
C VAL A 138 22.96 -16.43 6.81
N VAL A 139 22.41 -17.47 6.16
CA VAL A 139 21.16 -17.32 5.39
C VAL A 139 20.00 -16.94 6.31
N PHE A 140 19.75 -17.71 7.36
CA PHE A 140 18.62 -17.44 8.25
C PHE A 140 18.86 -16.21 9.13
N GLY A 141 20.11 -15.94 9.52
CA GLY A 141 20.47 -14.73 10.28
C GLY A 141 20.26 -13.45 9.48
N VAL A 142 20.65 -13.41 8.21
CA VAL A 142 20.42 -12.24 7.33
C VAL A 142 18.92 -12.04 7.12
N VAL A 143 18.17 -13.11 6.82
CA VAL A 143 16.72 -12.98 6.62
C VAL A 143 16.04 -12.52 7.91
N LEU A 144 16.39 -13.07 9.06
CA LEU A 144 15.87 -12.65 10.36
C LEU A 144 16.19 -11.15 10.62
N ALA A 145 17.42 -10.73 10.36
CA ALA A 145 17.84 -9.33 10.52
C ALA A 145 17.02 -8.38 9.62
N LEU A 146 16.78 -8.77 8.35
CA LEU A 146 15.92 -8.02 7.43
C LEU A 146 14.46 -7.97 7.91
N MET A 147 13.93 -9.05 8.45
CA MET A 147 12.58 -9.08 9.01
C MET A 147 12.47 -8.16 10.24
N VAL A 148 13.43 -8.22 11.16
CA VAL A 148 13.48 -7.35 12.35
C VAL A 148 13.60 -5.89 11.91
N TYR A 149 14.51 -5.57 11.00
CA TYR A 149 14.66 -4.22 10.44
C TYR A 149 13.34 -3.76 9.80
N GLY A 150 12.73 -4.58 8.95
CA GLY A 150 11.50 -4.23 8.27
C GLY A 150 10.33 -4.00 9.23
N TYR A 151 10.23 -4.79 10.30
CA TYR A 151 9.23 -4.60 11.35
C TYR A 151 9.45 -3.30 12.14
N VAL A 152 10.68 -3.02 12.55
CA VAL A 152 11.03 -1.77 13.24
C VAL A 152 10.72 -0.57 12.35
N ASN A 153 11.14 -0.63 11.09
CA ASN A 153 10.92 0.43 10.11
C ASN A 153 9.43 0.68 9.83
N TYR A 154 8.61 -0.39 9.75
CA TYR A 154 7.15 -0.25 9.64
C TYR A 154 6.56 0.57 10.80
N ASN A 155 7.04 0.38 12.02
CA ASN A 155 6.51 1.07 13.21
C ASN A 155 6.92 2.55 13.26
N VAL A 156 7.94 2.98 12.52
CA VAL A 156 8.31 4.39 12.38
C VAL A 156 7.44 5.03 11.32
N LYS A 157 6.54 5.94 11.72
CA LYS A 157 5.68 6.69 10.79
C LYS A 157 6.36 8.00 10.42
N LYS A 158 6.81 8.11 9.18
CA LYS A 158 7.50 9.30 8.67
C LYS A 158 6.48 10.42 8.46
N ARG A 159 6.74 11.57 9.07
CA ARG A 159 6.00 12.80 8.78
C ARG A 159 6.55 13.43 7.50
N VAL A 160 5.70 13.58 6.50
CA VAL A 160 6.03 14.31 5.26
C VAL A 160 5.33 15.66 5.28
N GLU A 161 6.03 16.71 4.90
CA GLU A 161 5.49 18.07 4.86
C GLU A 161 5.35 18.54 3.42
N LEU A 162 4.15 19.06 3.07
CA LEU A 162 3.86 19.69 1.80
C LEU A 162 3.35 21.11 2.05
N ASN A 163 3.87 22.08 1.30
CA ASN A 163 3.47 23.48 1.43
C ASN A 163 3.02 24.00 0.06
N PHE A 164 1.77 24.47 -0.02
CA PHE A 164 1.20 25.09 -1.20
C PHE A 164 0.97 26.56 -0.95
N THR A 165 1.27 27.38 -1.96
CA THR A 165 0.85 28.80 -2.01
C THR A 165 -0.14 28.94 -3.14
N THR A 166 -1.29 29.55 -2.88
CA THR A 166 -2.34 29.72 -3.88
C THR A 166 -2.76 31.18 -4.02
N SER A 167 -2.98 31.62 -5.26
CA SER A 167 -3.63 32.91 -5.56
C SER A 167 -5.15 32.83 -5.55
N LYS A 168 -5.71 31.60 -5.42
CA LYS A 168 -7.15 31.38 -5.30
C LYS A 168 -7.66 31.84 -3.94
N ALA A 169 -8.95 32.13 -3.85
CA ALA A 169 -9.56 32.59 -2.62
C ALA A 169 -9.40 31.57 -1.48
N LEU A 170 -8.71 31.95 -0.43
CA LEU A 170 -8.54 31.16 0.78
C LEU A 170 -8.59 32.10 1.99
N PRO A 171 -9.56 31.97 2.91
CA PRO A 171 -9.78 32.91 4.00
C PRO A 171 -8.61 33.02 5.00
N LYS A 172 -7.94 31.89 5.24
CA LYS A 172 -6.79 31.76 6.14
C LYS A 172 -5.94 30.56 5.72
N PRO A 173 -4.68 30.47 6.15
CA PRO A 173 -3.91 29.26 5.97
C PRO A 173 -4.64 28.05 6.53
N LEU A 174 -4.62 26.94 5.79
CA LEU A 174 -5.32 25.71 6.11
C LEU A 174 -4.31 24.57 6.29
N LYS A 175 -4.36 23.89 7.45
CA LYS A 175 -3.51 22.76 7.76
C LYS A 175 -4.30 21.46 7.63
N LEU A 176 -3.82 20.56 6.79
CA LEU A 176 -4.42 19.24 6.54
C LEU A 176 -3.50 18.14 7.05
N VAL A 177 -4.08 17.06 7.57
CA VAL A 177 -3.40 15.76 7.66
C VAL A 177 -4.01 14.85 6.62
N MET A 178 -3.15 14.29 5.76
CA MET A 178 -3.56 13.42 4.66
C MET A 178 -2.97 12.02 4.85
N LEU A 179 -3.82 11.02 4.69
CA LEU A 179 -3.53 9.61 4.96
C LEU A 179 -3.99 8.76 3.79
N SER A 180 -3.41 7.58 3.65
CA SER A 180 -3.93 6.51 2.80
C SER A 180 -3.60 5.15 3.41
N ASP A 181 -4.27 4.11 2.95
CA ASP A 181 -3.88 2.73 3.20
C ASP A 181 -3.74 2.41 4.70
N LEU A 182 -4.79 2.68 5.47
CA LEU A 182 -4.81 2.38 6.90
C LEU A 182 -4.87 0.87 7.15
N HIS A 183 -5.59 0.13 6.30
CA HIS A 183 -5.78 -1.33 6.38
C HIS A 183 -6.16 -1.81 7.78
N LEU A 184 -7.11 -1.09 8.41
CA LEU A 184 -7.60 -1.46 9.74
C LEU A 184 -8.31 -2.81 9.67
N GLY A 185 -8.00 -3.69 10.61
CA GLY A 185 -8.57 -5.04 10.55
C GLY A 185 -7.97 -6.02 11.54
N TYR A 186 -7.69 -7.23 11.08
CA TYR A 186 -7.07 -8.28 11.89
C TYR A 186 -5.65 -7.94 12.31
N HIS A 187 -4.92 -7.37 11.41
CA HIS A 187 -3.50 -7.14 11.49
C HIS A 187 -3.21 -5.78 12.16
N ILE A 188 -3.83 -4.71 11.68
CA ILE A 188 -3.74 -3.39 12.29
C ILE A 188 -4.96 -3.19 13.18
N GLY A 189 -4.76 -3.46 14.48
CA GLY A 189 -5.81 -3.43 15.49
C GLY A 189 -6.04 -2.04 16.08
N LYS A 190 -7.14 -1.92 16.86
CA LYS A 190 -7.56 -0.68 17.51
C LYS A 190 -6.46 0.01 18.31
N LYS A 191 -5.63 -0.74 19.05
CA LYS A 191 -4.52 -0.17 19.86
C LYS A 191 -3.45 0.51 19.01
N GLU A 192 -3.21 0.02 17.81
CA GLU A 192 -2.25 0.65 16.89
C GLU A 192 -2.86 1.90 16.28
N PHE A 193 -4.09 1.83 15.83
CA PHE A 193 -4.82 2.98 15.31
C PHE A 193 -4.97 4.10 16.35
N ALA A 194 -5.21 3.77 17.62
CA ALA A 194 -5.25 4.76 18.71
C ALA A 194 -3.98 5.62 18.78
N LYS A 195 -2.79 5.02 18.56
CA LYS A 195 -1.51 5.77 18.50
C LYS A 195 -1.47 6.72 17.31
N TRP A 196 -2.05 6.31 16.16
CA TRP A 196 -2.11 7.17 14.99
C TRP A 196 -3.08 8.33 15.19
N VAL A 197 -4.21 8.09 15.86
CA VAL A 197 -5.15 9.16 16.25
C VAL A 197 -4.47 10.19 17.13
N ASP A 198 -3.69 9.77 18.13
CA ASP A 198 -2.93 10.68 19.00
C ASP A 198 -1.90 11.50 18.19
N MET A 199 -1.20 10.86 17.26
CA MET A 199 -0.22 11.49 16.37
C MET A 199 -0.89 12.51 15.43
N ILE A 200 -2.02 12.15 14.82
CA ILE A 200 -2.79 13.05 13.94
C ILE A 200 -3.29 14.26 14.73
N ASN A 201 -3.85 14.05 15.92
CA ASN A 201 -4.36 15.12 16.76
C ASN A 201 -3.24 16.07 17.25
N ALA A 202 -2.01 15.57 17.44
CA ALA A 202 -0.87 16.38 17.80
C ALA A 202 -0.48 17.40 16.71
N GLU A 203 -0.80 17.10 15.44
CA GLU A 203 -0.62 18.05 14.32
C GLU A 203 -1.61 19.21 14.35
N LYS A 204 -2.72 19.09 15.09
CA LYS A 204 -3.81 20.08 15.15
C LYS A 204 -4.31 20.49 13.74
N PRO A 205 -4.73 19.52 12.92
CA PRO A 205 -5.21 19.82 11.58
C PRO A 205 -6.56 20.55 11.62
N ASP A 206 -6.84 21.35 10.58
CA ASP A 206 -8.19 21.88 10.31
C ASP A 206 -9.08 20.82 9.64
N LEU A 207 -8.49 19.92 8.83
CA LEU A 207 -9.16 18.81 8.14
C LEU A 207 -8.27 17.57 8.09
N ILE A 208 -8.88 16.38 8.03
CA ILE A 208 -8.22 15.10 7.78
C ILE A 208 -8.77 14.52 6.48
N LEU A 209 -7.87 14.17 5.55
CA LEU A 209 -8.23 13.59 4.26
C LEU A 209 -7.65 12.18 4.16
N ILE A 210 -8.46 11.20 3.73
CA ILE A 210 -8.02 9.81 3.59
C ILE A 210 -8.29 9.31 2.16
N ALA A 211 -7.23 8.98 1.44
CA ALA A 211 -7.32 8.49 0.08
C ALA A 211 -7.46 6.95 0.04
N GLY A 212 -8.54 6.42 0.61
CA GLY A 212 -8.96 5.02 0.50
C GLY A 212 -8.19 4.01 1.35
N ASP A 213 -8.64 2.77 1.29
CA ASP A 213 -8.13 1.60 2.00
C ASP A 213 -8.06 1.81 3.53
N ILE A 214 -9.18 2.31 4.09
CA ILE A 214 -9.35 2.41 5.55
C ILE A 214 -9.59 1.02 6.14
N VAL A 215 -10.47 0.23 5.53
CA VAL A 215 -10.80 -1.14 5.94
C VAL A 215 -9.99 -2.13 5.10
N ASP A 216 -9.39 -3.15 5.73
CA ASP A 216 -8.62 -4.14 4.97
C ASP A 216 -9.54 -5.09 4.17
N ILE A 217 -9.69 -6.33 4.58
CA ILE A 217 -10.39 -7.39 3.80
C ILE A 217 -11.72 -7.82 4.42
N SER A 218 -12.07 -7.32 5.60
CA SER A 218 -13.27 -7.73 6.32
C SER A 218 -13.71 -6.67 7.32
N PRO A 219 -15.01 -6.35 7.39
CA PRO A 219 -15.56 -5.44 8.40
C PRO A 219 -15.69 -6.09 9.78
N TYR A 220 -15.60 -7.43 9.89
CA TYR A 220 -15.75 -8.14 11.17
C TYR A 220 -14.78 -7.65 12.28
N PRO A 221 -13.44 -7.56 12.04
CA PRO A 221 -12.52 -7.05 13.06
C PRO A 221 -12.76 -5.58 13.42
N ILE A 222 -13.25 -4.77 12.44
CA ILE A 222 -13.59 -3.36 12.65
C ILE A 222 -14.71 -3.25 13.69
N ARG A 223 -15.81 -3.95 13.47
CA ARG A 223 -16.96 -3.97 14.40
C ARG A 223 -16.61 -4.62 15.74
N LYS A 224 -15.88 -5.74 15.71
CA LYS A 224 -15.51 -6.47 16.93
C LYS A 224 -14.65 -5.64 17.89
N GLN A 225 -13.79 -4.79 17.34
CA GLN A 225 -12.89 -3.92 18.11
C GLN A 225 -13.45 -2.51 18.32
N LYS A 226 -14.60 -2.17 17.70
CA LYS A 226 -15.25 -0.86 17.81
C LYS A 226 -14.31 0.28 17.42
N PHE A 227 -13.83 0.25 16.17
CA PHE A 227 -12.91 1.27 15.67
C PHE A 227 -13.55 2.66 15.59
N GLU A 228 -14.89 2.76 15.47
CA GLU A 228 -15.64 4.01 15.51
C GLU A 228 -15.35 4.83 16.77
N GLU A 229 -15.08 4.18 17.90
CA GLU A 229 -14.68 4.87 19.14
C GLU A 229 -13.33 5.59 19.02
N GLU A 230 -12.40 5.07 18.21
CA GLU A 230 -11.12 5.72 17.97
C GLU A 230 -11.24 6.84 16.91
N PHE A 231 -12.07 6.65 15.88
CA PHE A 231 -12.35 7.71 14.91
C PHE A 231 -13.00 8.92 15.59
N SER A 232 -13.91 8.73 16.53
CA SER A 232 -14.55 9.80 17.30
C SER A 232 -13.59 10.64 18.15
N ARG A 233 -12.37 10.16 18.40
CA ARG A 233 -11.31 10.90 19.09
C ARG A 233 -10.57 11.88 18.17
N LEU A 234 -10.72 11.77 16.85
CA LEU A 234 -10.14 12.72 15.90
C LEU A 234 -10.80 14.09 16.09
N LYS A 235 -9.96 15.14 16.18
CA LYS A 235 -10.41 16.50 16.55
C LYS A 235 -10.78 17.35 15.34
N ALA A 236 -10.56 16.88 14.12
CA ALA A 236 -10.90 17.56 12.89
C ALA A 236 -11.83 16.67 12.05
N PRO A 237 -12.67 17.26 11.19
CA PRO A 237 -13.53 16.51 10.27
C PRO A 237 -12.71 15.60 9.35
N VAL A 238 -13.22 14.40 9.10
CA VAL A 238 -12.56 13.39 8.25
C VAL A 238 -13.34 13.24 6.95
N TYR A 239 -12.68 13.44 5.82
CA TYR A 239 -13.20 13.17 4.48
C TYR A 239 -12.40 12.07 3.83
N ALA A 240 -13.06 11.08 3.22
CA ALA A 240 -12.40 9.94 2.62
C ALA A 240 -13.04 9.56 1.28
N CYS A 241 -12.26 9.04 0.34
CA CYS A 241 -12.77 8.26 -0.78
C CYS A 241 -12.62 6.75 -0.51
N TYR A 242 -13.25 5.91 -1.31
CA TYR A 242 -12.99 4.48 -1.28
C TYR A 242 -11.65 4.13 -1.95
N GLY A 243 -11.01 3.06 -1.46
CA GLY A 243 -9.98 2.33 -2.16
C GLY A 243 -10.48 0.95 -2.62
N ASN A 244 -9.58 0.12 -3.12
CA ASN A 244 -9.96 -1.21 -3.62
C ASN A 244 -10.26 -2.20 -2.50
N HIS A 245 -9.72 -2.02 -1.30
CA HIS A 245 -9.96 -2.92 -0.18
C HIS A 245 -11.38 -2.79 0.38
N GLU A 246 -12.00 -1.63 0.32
CA GLU A 246 -13.41 -1.48 0.64
C GLU A 246 -14.29 -2.38 -0.26
N TYR A 247 -13.91 -2.55 -1.54
CA TYR A 247 -14.59 -3.44 -2.48
C TYR A 247 -14.27 -4.93 -2.29
N PHE A 248 -13.14 -5.26 -1.66
CA PHE A 248 -12.84 -6.65 -1.26
C PHE A 248 -13.58 -7.05 0.01
N SER A 249 -14.06 -6.07 0.76
CA SER A 249 -14.92 -6.22 1.92
C SER A 249 -16.41 -6.21 1.52
N ASN A 250 -17.30 -6.26 2.49
CA ASN A 250 -18.70 -5.98 2.25
C ASN A 250 -18.91 -4.45 2.22
N ILE A 251 -19.13 -3.88 1.05
CA ILE A 251 -19.19 -2.42 0.85
C ILE A 251 -20.31 -1.74 1.65
N GLU A 252 -21.44 -2.41 1.86
CA GLU A 252 -22.56 -1.87 2.65
C GLU A 252 -22.19 -1.79 4.13
N GLU A 253 -21.54 -2.82 4.67
CA GLU A 253 -21.08 -2.81 6.05
C GLU A 253 -19.93 -1.82 6.28
N VAL A 254 -19.10 -1.60 5.26
CA VAL A 254 -18.06 -0.56 5.30
C VAL A 254 -18.69 0.82 5.31
N LYS A 255 -19.73 1.05 4.50
CA LYS A 255 -20.47 2.33 4.52
C LYS A 255 -21.11 2.59 5.88
N GLU A 256 -21.76 1.59 6.46
CA GLU A 256 -22.32 1.69 7.82
C GLU A 256 -21.23 2.06 8.85
N PHE A 257 -20.06 1.43 8.74
CA PHE A 257 -18.93 1.77 9.62
C PHE A 257 -18.48 3.23 9.42
N TYR A 258 -18.38 3.73 8.18
CA TYR A 258 -17.99 5.12 7.92
C TYR A 258 -19.00 6.12 8.53
N ASP A 259 -20.30 5.83 8.40
CA ASP A 259 -21.37 6.62 9.00
C ASP A 259 -21.23 6.63 10.54
N LEU A 260 -21.01 5.48 11.19
CA LEU A 260 -20.79 5.37 12.63
C LEU A 260 -19.49 6.05 13.11
N ALA A 261 -18.44 6.00 12.29
CA ALA A 261 -17.14 6.59 12.58
C ALA A 261 -17.11 8.12 12.33
N GLY A 262 -18.17 8.71 11.80
CA GLY A 262 -18.23 10.13 11.44
C GLY A 262 -17.30 10.48 10.27
N VAL A 263 -17.01 9.52 9.38
CA VAL A 263 -16.20 9.74 8.17
C VAL A 263 -17.12 10.20 7.04
N HIS A 264 -16.89 11.40 6.52
CA HIS A 264 -17.59 11.91 5.36
C HIS A 264 -17.09 11.25 4.09
N LEU A 265 -17.82 10.23 3.62
CA LEU A 265 -17.49 9.52 2.40
C LEU A 265 -17.75 10.38 1.16
N LEU A 266 -16.72 10.55 0.36
CA LEU A 266 -16.78 11.18 -0.96
C LEU A 266 -16.70 10.09 -2.04
N LYS A 267 -17.85 9.56 -2.43
CA LYS A 267 -18.00 8.57 -3.50
C LYS A 267 -18.51 9.26 -4.76
N ASP A 268 -17.62 9.53 -5.71
CA ASP A 268 -17.93 10.30 -6.93
C ASP A 268 -18.68 11.61 -6.59
N SER A 269 -18.16 12.35 -5.64
CA SER A 269 -18.81 13.55 -5.12
C SER A 269 -17.82 14.66 -4.80
N VAL A 270 -18.35 15.86 -4.65
CA VAL A 270 -17.61 17.08 -4.37
C VAL A 270 -18.19 17.72 -3.12
N VAL A 271 -17.32 18.22 -2.27
CA VAL A 271 -17.70 19.06 -1.12
C VAL A 271 -16.84 20.31 -1.10
N GLU A 272 -17.47 21.42 -0.74
CA GLU A 272 -16.77 22.64 -0.38
C GLU A 272 -16.68 22.74 1.15
N VAL A 273 -15.47 22.84 1.67
CA VAL A 273 -15.23 22.95 3.11
C VAL A 273 -13.99 23.80 3.39
N ALA A 274 -14.04 24.62 4.42
CA ALA A 274 -12.93 25.50 4.84
C ALA A 274 -12.34 26.37 3.71
N GLY A 275 -13.13 26.69 2.68
CA GLY A 275 -12.72 27.53 1.55
C GLY A 275 -12.00 26.78 0.41
N ILE A 276 -11.95 25.45 0.45
CA ILE A 276 -11.40 24.61 -0.62
C ILE A 276 -12.46 23.63 -1.15
N ASN A 277 -12.24 23.12 -2.37
CA ASN A 277 -13.00 21.99 -2.88
C ASN A 277 -12.25 20.68 -2.61
N ILE A 278 -12.97 19.67 -2.18
CA ILE A 278 -12.47 18.28 -2.09
C ILE A 278 -13.33 17.42 -3.02
N VAL A 279 -12.70 16.83 -4.01
CA VAL A 279 -13.31 15.90 -4.96
C VAL A 279 -12.88 14.49 -4.55
N GLY A 280 -13.84 13.63 -4.22
CA GLY A 280 -13.57 12.20 -3.96
C GLY A 280 -14.09 11.35 -5.10
N ARG A 281 -13.19 10.61 -5.75
CA ARG A 281 -13.57 9.60 -6.76
C ARG A 281 -13.79 8.25 -6.12
N ASP A 282 -14.77 7.53 -6.64
CA ASP A 282 -14.93 6.11 -6.32
C ASP A 282 -13.75 5.30 -6.86
N ASP A 283 -13.47 4.14 -6.25
CA ASP A 283 -12.36 3.31 -6.69
C ASP A 283 -12.61 2.71 -8.08
N ARG A 284 -11.54 2.38 -8.77
CA ARG A 284 -11.57 1.74 -10.10
C ARG A 284 -12.17 0.33 -10.09
N MET A 285 -12.36 -0.28 -8.93
CA MET A 285 -13.12 -1.52 -8.78
C MET A 285 -14.58 -1.34 -9.17
N ASN A 286 -15.14 -0.14 -9.01
CA ASN A 286 -16.43 0.22 -9.57
C ASN A 286 -16.27 0.58 -11.05
N GLY A 287 -16.67 -0.31 -11.95
CA GLY A 287 -16.63 -0.07 -13.40
C GLY A 287 -17.55 1.07 -13.88
N HIS A 288 -18.45 1.56 -13.03
CA HIS A 288 -19.40 2.65 -13.31
C HIS A 288 -19.04 3.96 -12.60
N ARG A 289 -17.80 4.09 -12.06
CA ARG A 289 -17.40 5.33 -11.40
C ARG A 289 -17.48 6.53 -12.33
N ALA A 290 -17.84 7.69 -11.78
CA ALA A 290 -17.95 8.92 -12.55
C ALA A 290 -16.63 9.32 -13.23
N THR A 291 -16.73 9.98 -14.38
CA THR A 291 -15.55 10.59 -14.99
C THR A 291 -15.11 11.80 -14.18
N LEU A 292 -13.81 12.06 -14.10
CA LEU A 292 -13.34 13.26 -13.40
C LEU A 292 -13.91 14.52 -14.03
N HIS A 293 -14.05 14.56 -15.36
CA HIS A 293 -14.66 15.66 -16.08
C HIS A 293 -16.09 15.97 -15.57
N SER A 294 -16.94 14.95 -15.39
CA SER A 294 -18.31 15.15 -14.90
C SER A 294 -18.34 15.71 -13.47
N LEU A 295 -17.44 15.26 -12.60
CA LEU A 295 -17.35 15.78 -11.23
C LEU A 295 -16.92 17.24 -11.20
N MET A 296 -16.01 17.62 -12.09
CA MET A 296 -15.48 18.98 -12.17
C MET A 296 -16.47 20.01 -12.72
N GLN A 297 -17.63 19.60 -13.28
CA GLN A 297 -18.67 20.53 -13.72
C GLN A 297 -19.34 21.29 -12.55
N SER A 298 -19.36 20.70 -11.36
CA SER A 298 -19.94 21.30 -10.14
C SER A 298 -18.91 22.03 -9.27
N VAL A 299 -17.64 22.05 -9.66
CA VAL A 299 -16.55 22.61 -8.87
C VAL A 299 -16.35 24.10 -9.16
N ASP A 300 -16.33 24.92 -8.11
CA ASP A 300 -15.91 26.32 -8.21
C ASP A 300 -14.39 26.42 -8.42
N LYS A 301 -13.98 26.64 -9.66
CA LYS A 301 -12.55 26.70 -10.05
C LYS A 301 -11.79 27.90 -9.47
N SER A 302 -12.46 28.86 -8.84
CA SER A 302 -11.81 29.97 -8.13
C SER A 302 -11.22 29.55 -6.79
N LYS A 303 -11.58 28.35 -6.28
CA LYS A 303 -11.09 27.78 -5.03
C LYS A 303 -10.03 26.72 -5.27
N PHE A 304 -9.13 26.56 -4.28
CA PHE A 304 -8.14 25.48 -4.30
C PHE A 304 -8.85 24.12 -4.29
N THR A 305 -8.50 23.24 -5.22
CA THR A 305 -9.20 21.96 -5.43
C THR A 305 -8.27 20.79 -5.22
N ILE A 306 -8.63 19.91 -4.27
CA ILE A 306 -7.93 18.66 -3.98
C ILE A 306 -8.76 17.49 -4.51
N LEU A 307 -8.10 16.58 -5.25
CA LEU A 307 -8.66 15.30 -5.66
C LEU A 307 -8.13 14.18 -4.75
N LEU A 308 -9.04 13.39 -4.19
CA LEU A 308 -8.76 12.10 -3.61
C LEU A 308 -9.12 11.01 -4.62
N ASP A 309 -8.13 10.35 -5.20
CA ASP A 309 -8.30 9.18 -6.10
C ASP A 309 -7.28 8.13 -5.65
N HIS A 310 -7.77 7.05 -5.03
CA HIS A 310 -6.91 6.09 -4.33
C HIS A 310 -5.80 5.52 -5.20
N GLN A 311 -6.14 5.03 -6.40
CA GLN A 311 -5.17 4.42 -7.30
C GLN A 311 -4.55 5.45 -8.27
N PRO A 312 -3.21 5.66 -8.28
CA PRO A 312 -2.54 6.71 -9.05
C PRO A 312 -2.40 6.36 -10.55
N PHE A 313 -3.51 6.03 -11.18
CA PHE A 313 -3.58 5.82 -12.63
C PHE A 313 -4.21 7.01 -13.34
N HIS A 314 -3.82 7.23 -14.59
CA HIS A 314 -4.38 8.28 -15.45
C HIS A 314 -4.23 9.69 -14.85
N LEU A 315 -3.04 10.02 -14.36
CA LEU A 315 -2.74 11.33 -13.77
C LEU A 315 -3.02 12.49 -14.74
N GLU A 316 -2.96 12.23 -16.06
CA GLU A 316 -3.31 13.21 -17.09
C GLU A 316 -4.76 13.69 -17.03
N GLN A 317 -5.66 12.99 -16.31
CA GLN A 317 -7.05 13.45 -16.17
C GLN A 317 -7.12 14.67 -15.24
N ALA A 318 -6.41 14.66 -14.12
CA ALA A 318 -6.36 15.79 -13.19
C ALA A 318 -5.64 16.99 -13.82
N GLU A 319 -4.59 16.77 -14.61
CA GLU A 319 -3.92 17.82 -15.39
C GLU A 319 -4.88 18.48 -16.39
N ARG A 320 -5.65 17.70 -17.16
CA ARG A 320 -6.64 18.22 -18.13
C ARG A 320 -7.71 19.08 -17.47
N GLU A 321 -8.16 18.69 -16.29
CA GLU A 321 -9.16 19.43 -15.50
C GLU A 321 -8.54 20.60 -14.71
N LYS A 322 -7.22 20.78 -14.74
CA LYS A 322 -6.47 21.84 -14.06
C LYS A 322 -6.71 21.87 -12.55
N LEU A 323 -6.72 20.68 -11.94
CA LEU A 323 -6.76 20.54 -10.48
C LEU A 323 -5.49 21.11 -9.87
N ASP A 324 -5.58 21.64 -8.65
CA ASP A 324 -4.40 22.13 -7.95
C ASP A 324 -3.57 20.99 -7.40
N PHE A 325 -4.23 19.98 -6.80
CA PHE A 325 -3.54 18.88 -6.16
C PHE A 325 -4.33 17.57 -6.23
N GLN A 326 -3.64 16.46 -6.48
CA GLN A 326 -4.18 15.10 -6.32
C GLN A 326 -3.38 14.33 -5.28
N PHE A 327 -4.10 13.67 -4.37
CA PHE A 327 -3.55 12.78 -3.37
C PHE A 327 -4.04 11.35 -3.59
N SER A 328 -3.09 10.41 -3.63
CA SER A 328 -3.33 8.99 -3.92
C SER A 328 -2.53 8.10 -2.96
N GLY A 329 -2.88 6.80 -2.89
CA GLY A 329 -2.19 5.77 -2.14
C GLY A 329 -1.96 4.51 -2.97
N HIS A 330 -2.42 3.34 -2.46
CA HIS A 330 -2.53 2.05 -3.16
C HIS A 330 -1.22 1.31 -3.40
N THR A 331 -0.16 1.98 -3.81
CA THR A 331 1.07 1.35 -4.29
C THR A 331 1.94 0.82 -3.18
N HIS A 332 1.79 1.35 -1.96
CA HIS A 332 2.66 1.11 -0.80
C HIS A 332 4.16 1.28 -1.10
N GLU A 333 4.53 1.96 -2.23
CA GLU A 333 5.92 1.97 -2.73
C GLU A 333 6.46 0.54 -2.93
N GLY A 334 5.57 -0.43 -3.24
CA GLY A 334 5.92 -1.85 -3.33
C GLY A 334 6.24 -2.53 -1.99
N GLN A 335 6.15 -1.80 -0.86
CA GLN A 335 6.25 -2.27 0.52
C GLN A 335 7.63 -2.81 0.91
N VAL A 336 8.25 -3.72 0.13
CA VAL A 336 9.55 -4.33 0.41
C VAL A 336 10.40 -4.39 -0.86
N PHE A 337 11.70 -4.08 -0.75
CA PHE A 337 12.65 -4.30 -1.85
C PHE A 337 12.81 -5.83 -2.09
N PRO A 338 12.85 -6.33 -3.35
CA PRO A 338 12.88 -5.55 -4.61
C PRO A 338 11.50 -5.30 -5.25
N VAL A 339 10.38 -5.58 -4.56
CA VAL A 339 9.03 -5.36 -5.11
C VAL A 339 8.79 -3.89 -5.45
N SER A 340 9.43 -2.97 -4.71
CA SER A 340 9.43 -1.53 -5.02
C SER A 340 9.94 -1.19 -6.44
N LEU A 341 10.83 -2.00 -7.01
CA LEU A 341 11.26 -1.82 -8.41
C LEU A 341 10.14 -2.16 -9.40
N ILE A 342 9.27 -3.12 -9.03
CA ILE A 342 8.13 -3.51 -9.87
C ILE A 342 7.09 -2.40 -9.86
N THR A 343 6.73 -1.86 -8.69
CA THR A 343 5.78 -0.75 -8.60
C THR A 343 6.28 0.49 -9.31
N GLY A 344 7.57 0.87 -9.13
CA GLY A 344 8.18 1.98 -9.84
C GLY A 344 8.17 1.82 -11.37
N ALA A 345 8.15 0.57 -11.88
CA ALA A 345 8.02 0.30 -13.30
C ALA A 345 6.57 0.26 -13.80
N MET A 346 5.59 0.02 -12.90
CA MET A 346 4.17 -0.14 -13.26
C MET A 346 3.40 1.17 -13.27
N TYR A 347 3.79 2.14 -12.45
CA TYR A 347 3.10 3.41 -12.29
C TYR A 347 3.92 4.55 -12.88
N GLU A 348 3.26 5.58 -13.41
CA GLU A 348 3.93 6.82 -13.80
C GLU A 348 4.60 7.48 -12.58
N LYS A 349 3.93 7.39 -11.43
CA LYS A 349 4.45 7.75 -10.12
C LYS A 349 3.89 6.78 -9.09
N ASP A 350 4.76 6.04 -8.45
CA ASP A 350 4.40 5.07 -7.42
C ASP A 350 4.54 5.59 -5.99
N HIS A 351 5.39 6.60 -5.74
CA HIS A 351 5.56 7.21 -4.42
C HIS A 351 6.15 8.63 -4.52
N GLY A 352 5.67 9.51 -3.62
CA GLY A 352 6.19 10.85 -3.44
C GLY A 352 5.59 11.90 -4.36
N ALA A 353 6.20 13.08 -4.36
CA ALA A 353 5.73 14.24 -5.13
C ALA A 353 5.94 14.07 -6.63
N HIS A 354 5.00 14.58 -7.41
CA HIS A 354 5.05 14.61 -8.86
C HIS A 354 4.31 15.87 -9.37
N GLN A 355 4.59 16.30 -10.60
CA GLN A 355 3.94 17.45 -11.22
C GLN A 355 3.68 17.18 -12.69
N ARG A 356 2.47 17.54 -13.15
CA ARG A 356 2.10 17.57 -14.57
C ARG A 356 1.41 18.91 -14.85
N GLY A 357 1.96 19.67 -15.79
CA GLY A 357 1.47 21.04 -16.03
C GLY A 357 1.45 21.86 -14.74
N THR A 358 0.30 22.40 -14.38
CA THR A 358 0.09 23.15 -13.13
C THR A 358 -0.41 22.29 -11.96
N THR A 359 -0.78 21.03 -12.22
CA THR A 359 -1.30 20.12 -11.21
C THR A 359 -0.16 19.46 -10.45
N GLN A 360 -0.24 19.49 -9.14
CA GLN A 360 0.69 18.78 -8.25
C GLN A 360 0.06 17.48 -7.77
N TYR A 361 0.90 16.47 -7.53
CA TYR A 361 0.48 15.14 -7.09
C TYR A 361 1.33 14.68 -5.93
N TYR A 362 0.74 13.89 -5.07
CA TYR A 362 1.49 13.11 -4.10
C TYR A 362 0.89 11.71 -4.02
N VAL A 363 1.73 10.70 -4.23
CA VAL A 363 1.37 9.30 -4.02
C VAL A 363 1.98 8.85 -2.72
N SER A 364 1.13 8.55 -1.74
CA SER A 364 1.57 8.11 -0.41
C SER A 364 1.92 6.62 -0.42
N SER A 365 2.93 6.25 0.37
CA SER A 365 3.24 4.85 0.65
C SER A 365 2.33 4.23 1.73
N GLY A 366 1.42 5.02 2.31
CA GLY A 366 0.48 4.59 3.34
C GLY A 366 1.01 4.66 4.77
N ILE A 367 0.13 5.00 5.71
CA ILE A 367 0.44 4.95 7.15
C ILE A 367 0.41 3.52 7.67
N GLY A 368 -0.53 2.72 7.17
CA GLY A 368 -0.64 1.29 7.38
C GLY A 368 0.10 0.47 6.35
N ILE A 369 -0.33 -0.76 6.19
CA ILE A 369 0.29 -1.72 5.28
C ILE A 369 -0.68 -2.87 5.01
N TRP A 370 -0.65 -3.40 3.80
CA TRP A 370 -1.33 -4.64 3.48
C TRP A 370 -0.42 -5.85 3.76
N GLY A 371 -0.97 -6.90 4.37
CA GLY A 371 -0.21 -8.11 4.63
C GLY A 371 0.81 -7.98 5.76
N GLY A 372 2.01 -8.53 5.62
CA GLY A 372 3.03 -8.56 6.68
C GLY A 372 3.55 -7.18 7.07
N LYS A 373 3.66 -6.89 8.36
CA LYS A 373 4.13 -5.61 8.93
C LYS A 373 5.62 -5.35 8.71
N PHE A 374 6.03 -5.28 7.46
CA PHE A 374 7.45 -5.08 7.11
C PHE A 374 7.62 -4.02 6.03
N ARG A 375 8.52 -3.08 6.28
CA ARG A 375 8.98 -2.08 5.34
C ARG A 375 10.49 -2.22 5.14
N VAL A 376 10.93 -2.68 3.97
CA VAL A 376 12.35 -2.83 3.64
C VAL A 376 12.66 -2.02 2.40
N GLY A 377 13.45 -0.97 2.56
CA GLY A 377 13.76 -0.01 1.48
C GLY A 377 12.62 0.97 1.17
N THR A 378 11.52 0.91 1.90
CA THR A 378 10.34 1.79 1.81
C THR A 378 9.94 2.29 3.19
N THR A 379 9.00 3.22 3.31
CA THR A 379 8.60 3.80 4.61
C THR A 379 7.08 3.77 4.79
N SER A 380 6.61 3.75 6.05
CA SER A 380 5.23 4.15 6.36
C SER A 380 5.18 5.64 6.64
N GLU A 381 4.16 6.33 6.16
CA GLU A 381 4.10 7.79 6.28
C GLU A 381 2.70 8.35 6.48
N TYR A 382 2.67 9.59 6.95
CA TYR A 382 1.51 10.48 6.89
C TYR A 382 1.96 11.85 6.40
N VAL A 383 1.06 12.55 5.72
CA VAL A 383 1.39 13.81 5.06
C VAL A 383 0.71 14.96 5.78
N VAL A 384 1.48 15.98 6.15
CA VAL A 384 0.98 17.23 6.70
C VAL A 384 1.08 18.31 5.63
N THR A 385 -0.05 18.81 5.21
CA THR A 385 -0.14 19.77 4.11
C THR A 385 -0.58 21.13 4.64
N THR A 386 0.13 22.18 4.30
CA THR A 386 -0.28 23.56 4.58
C THR A 386 -0.57 24.28 3.26
N ILE A 387 -1.78 24.83 3.13
CA ILE A 387 -2.19 25.67 2.01
C ILE A 387 -2.26 27.11 2.51
N SER A 388 -1.49 28.01 1.91
CA SER A 388 -1.45 29.42 2.30
C SER A 388 -1.88 30.32 1.14
N PRO A 389 -2.63 31.41 1.40
CA PRO A 389 -2.86 32.40 0.39
C PRO A 389 -1.56 33.05 -0.04
N ALA A 390 -1.42 33.41 -1.32
CA ALA A 390 -0.30 34.21 -1.79
C ALA A 390 -0.30 35.55 -1.04
N LYS A 391 0.88 35.99 -0.61
CA LYS A 391 1.03 37.35 -0.07
C LYS A 391 0.84 38.32 -1.22
N ASN A 392 -0.12 39.22 -1.08
CA ASN A 392 -0.28 40.38 -1.98
C ASN A 392 0.94 41.32 -1.87
#